data_254a023f79cdd75a5a08229b3c952809
#
_entry.id   254a023f79cdd75a5a08229b3c952809
#
_cell.length_a   1.000
_cell.length_b   1.000
_cell.length_c   1.000
_cell.angle_alpha   90.00
_cell.angle_beta   90.00
_cell.angle_gamma   90.00
#
_symmetry.space_group_name_H-M   'P 1'
#
loop_
_entity.id
_entity.type
_entity.pdbx_description
1 polymer ?
#
loop_
_entity_poly.entity_id
_entity_poly.type
_entity_poly.pdbx_seq_one_letter_code
_entity_poly.pdbx_strand_id
1 'polypeptide(L)'
;MVKRLILVCSIMVNVEAINYNSLLFNGNCVTCHFEKESVSAPSVIELQTRYKNAFPNKNDFIKYMSTWVQHPNADISIMTDAITKYELMPELGYDLDTLQNIAEYIYDTDFENLQTDPKIR
;
A
#
# COMPACT_ATOMS: atom_id res chain seq x y z
N MET A 1 58.46 -20.21 -12.21
CA MET A 1 57.60 -19.10 -11.73
C MET A 1 56.16 -19.52 -11.79
N VAL A 2 55.54 -19.74 -10.66
CA VAL A 2 54.13 -20.12 -10.59
C VAL A 2 53.33 -18.81 -10.49
N LYS A 3 52.58 -18.43 -11.57
CA LYS A 3 51.62 -17.34 -11.52
C LYS A 3 50.41 -17.81 -10.72
N ARG A 4 50.29 -17.37 -9.49
CA ARG A 4 49.06 -17.55 -8.70
C ARG A 4 47.96 -16.70 -9.35
N LEU A 5 47.05 -17.38 -10.00
CA LEU A 5 45.78 -16.79 -10.46
C LEU A 5 44.89 -16.62 -9.24
N ILE A 6 44.77 -15.39 -8.76
CA ILE A 6 43.81 -15.06 -7.70
C ILE A 6 42.42 -14.99 -8.36
N LEU A 7 41.65 -16.04 -8.17
CA LEU A 7 40.25 -16.07 -8.59
C LEU A 7 39.46 -15.21 -7.59
N VAL A 8 39.23 -13.95 -7.95
CA VAL A 8 38.31 -13.10 -7.19
C VAL A 8 36.90 -13.57 -7.46
N CYS A 9 36.36 -14.35 -6.53
CA CYS A 9 34.94 -14.76 -6.55
C CYS A 9 34.10 -13.52 -6.15
N SER A 10 33.61 -12.76 -7.13
CA SER A 10 32.65 -11.70 -6.89
C SER A 10 31.33 -12.32 -6.45
N ILE A 11 31.08 -12.32 -5.15
CA ILE A 11 29.77 -12.69 -4.61
C ILE A 11 28.84 -11.54 -4.96
N MET A 12 28.00 -11.73 -5.98
CA MET A 12 26.88 -10.86 -6.26
C MET A 12 25.84 -11.03 -5.15
N VAL A 13 25.91 -10.17 -4.15
CA VAL A 13 24.82 -10.07 -3.17
C VAL A 13 23.68 -9.36 -3.87
N ASN A 14 22.65 -10.11 -4.24
CA ASN A 14 21.38 -9.53 -4.65
C ASN A 14 20.73 -8.90 -3.41
N VAL A 15 20.96 -7.61 -3.20
CA VAL A 15 20.20 -6.83 -2.24
C VAL A 15 18.84 -6.56 -2.90
N GLU A 16 17.83 -7.33 -2.55
CA GLU A 16 16.46 -6.99 -2.90
C GLU A 16 16.15 -5.64 -2.23
N ALA A 17 15.89 -4.62 -3.04
CA ALA A 17 15.48 -3.33 -2.54
C ALA A 17 14.13 -3.50 -1.82
N ILE A 18 14.12 -3.31 -0.50
CA ILE A 18 12.88 -3.26 0.28
C ILE A 18 12.06 -2.09 -0.27
N ASN A 19 10.85 -2.38 -0.74
CA ASN A 19 9.95 -1.34 -1.21
C ASN A 19 9.48 -0.49 -0.01
N TYR A 20 10.00 0.74 0.09
CA TYR A 20 9.67 1.67 1.16
C TYR A 20 8.15 1.91 1.29
N ASN A 21 7.46 2.02 0.17
CA ASN A 21 6.00 2.23 0.15
C ASN A 21 5.24 1.03 0.74
N SER A 22 5.75 -0.19 0.51
CA SER A 22 5.22 -1.41 1.13
C SER A 22 5.35 -1.37 2.65
N LEU A 23 6.49 -0.92 3.17
CA LEU A 23 6.68 -0.78 4.62
C LEU A 23 5.73 0.25 5.24
N LEU A 24 5.51 1.38 4.57
CA LEU A 24 4.56 2.39 5.01
C LEU A 24 3.13 1.83 5.10
N PHE A 25 2.70 1.12 4.07
CA PHE A 25 1.37 0.49 4.04
C PHE A 25 1.22 -0.57 5.14
N ASN A 26 2.14 -1.52 5.22
CA ASN A 26 2.08 -2.62 6.19
C ASN A 26 2.23 -2.14 7.64
N GLY A 27 2.98 -1.08 7.87
CA GLY A 27 3.15 -0.52 9.22
C GLY A 27 1.97 0.32 9.70
N ASN A 28 1.14 0.87 8.81
CA ASN A 28 0.17 1.90 9.17
C ASN A 28 -1.29 1.58 8.80
N CYS A 29 -1.54 0.78 7.78
CA CYS A 29 -2.88 0.64 7.19
C CYS A 29 -3.46 -0.76 7.35
N VAL A 30 -2.64 -1.80 7.32
CA VAL A 30 -3.08 -3.20 7.31
C VAL A 30 -3.74 -3.64 8.61
N THR A 31 -3.52 -2.93 9.71
CA THR A 31 -4.15 -3.22 11.01
C THR A 31 -5.67 -3.11 10.96
N CYS A 32 -6.19 -2.15 10.19
CA CYS A 32 -7.63 -1.93 9.98
C CYS A 32 -8.08 -2.41 8.60
N HIS A 33 -7.27 -2.16 7.57
CA HIS A 33 -7.54 -2.57 6.20
C HIS A 33 -6.78 -3.86 5.88
N PHE A 34 -7.33 -5.01 6.27
CA PHE A 34 -6.77 -6.30 5.89
C PHE A 34 -6.74 -6.44 4.36
N GLU A 35 -5.85 -7.28 3.86
CA GLU A 35 -5.67 -7.40 2.41
C GLU A 35 -6.94 -7.92 1.72
N LYS A 36 -7.56 -8.97 2.24
CA LYS A 36 -8.66 -9.70 1.59
C LYS A 36 -9.97 -9.71 2.36
N GLU A 37 -9.95 -9.37 3.65
CA GLU A 37 -11.13 -9.44 4.52
C GLU A 37 -11.54 -8.05 4.99
N SER A 38 -12.84 -7.78 4.93
CA SER A 38 -13.44 -6.55 5.46
C SER A 38 -14.06 -6.86 6.82
N VAL A 39 -13.42 -6.41 7.91
CA VAL A 39 -13.86 -6.64 9.30
C VAL A 39 -14.27 -5.33 9.96
N SER A 40 -13.31 -4.48 10.32
CA SER A 40 -13.56 -3.16 10.93
C SER A 40 -13.47 -2.00 9.94
N ALA A 41 -13.04 -2.29 8.71
CA ALA A 41 -12.91 -1.38 7.59
C ALA A 41 -12.96 -2.18 6.29
N PRO A 42 -13.14 -1.54 5.12
CA PRO A 42 -13.03 -2.23 3.84
C PRO A 42 -11.66 -2.88 3.68
N SER A 43 -11.61 -4.06 3.06
CA SER A 43 -10.33 -4.68 2.70
C SER A 43 -9.57 -3.81 1.70
N VAL A 44 -8.25 -3.98 1.62
CA VAL A 44 -7.45 -3.21 0.66
C VAL A 44 -7.80 -3.56 -0.79
N ILE A 45 -8.17 -4.81 -1.08
CA ILE A 45 -8.65 -5.22 -2.40
C ILE A 45 -9.93 -4.45 -2.77
N GLU A 46 -10.87 -4.32 -1.84
CA GLU A 46 -12.09 -3.54 -2.06
C GLU A 46 -11.78 -2.06 -2.29
N LEU A 47 -10.91 -1.47 -1.47
CA LEU A 47 -10.46 -0.09 -1.66
C LEU A 47 -9.82 0.11 -3.04
N GLN A 48 -8.87 -0.76 -3.40
CA GLN A 48 -8.18 -0.69 -4.68
C GLN A 48 -9.15 -0.78 -5.85
N THR A 49 -10.06 -1.73 -5.82
CA THR A 49 -11.04 -1.95 -6.89
C THR A 49 -11.96 -0.74 -7.05
N ARG A 50 -12.51 -0.24 -5.96
CA ARG A 50 -13.46 0.89 -6.00
C ARG A 50 -12.79 2.19 -6.41
N TYR A 51 -11.59 2.47 -5.91
CA TYR A 51 -10.83 3.65 -6.32
C TYR A 51 -10.33 3.56 -7.76
N LYS A 52 -9.93 2.39 -8.27
CA LYS A 52 -9.57 2.22 -9.69
C LYS A 52 -10.78 2.40 -10.61
N ASN A 53 -11.96 1.97 -10.20
CA ASN A 53 -13.19 2.19 -10.97
C ASN A 53 -13.57 3.67 -11.02
N ALA A 54 -13.41 4.40 -9.93
CA ALA A 54 -13.70 5.84 -9.87
C ALA A 54 -12.61 6.69 -10.54
N PHE A 55 -11.35 6.29 -10.34
CA PHE A 55 -10.15 7.00 -10.82
C PHE A 55 -9.19 6.02 -11.51
N PRO A 56 -9.44 5.67 -12.79
CA PRO A 56 -8.59 4.72 -13.52
C PRO A 56 -7.17 5.21 -13.75
N ASN A 57 -6.97 6.54 -13.83
CA ASN A 57 -5.66 7.14 -13.98
C ASN A 57 -4.90 7.08 -12.65
N LYS A 58 -3.64 6.60 -12.68
CA LYS A 58 -2.82 6.43 -11.47
C LYS A 58 -2.65 7.73 -10.68
N ASN A 59 -2.39 8.84 -11.35
CA ASN A 59 -2.18 10.12 -10.68
C ASN A 59 -3.45 10.61 -9.97
N ASP A 60 -4.61 10.44 -10.60
CA ASP A 60 -5.90 10.77 -9.99
C ASP A 60 -6.21 9.84 -8.81
N PHE A 61 -5.97 8.54 -8.94
CA PHE A 61 -6.11 7.58 -7.85
C PHE A 61 -5.30 8.00 -6.63
N ILE A 62 -4.02 8.28 -6.81
CA ILE A 62 -3.11 8.71 -5.75
C ILE A 62 -3.61 10.01 -5.12
N LYS A 63 -3.94 11.01 -5.94
CA LYS A 63 -4.39 12.31 -5.48
C LYS A 63 -5.67 12.21 -4.64
N TYR A 64 -6.68 11.56 -5.17
CA TYR A 64 -8.00 11.51 -4.49
C TYR A 64 -7.96 10.61 -3.25
N MET A 65 -7.27 9.48 -3.28
CA MET A 65 -7.14 8.63 -2.09
C MET A 65 -6.35 9.32 -0.99
N SER A 66 -5.18 9.85 -1.28
CA SER A 66 -4.31 10.48 -0.29
C SER A 66 -4.95 11.73 0.32
N THR A 67 -5.58 12.56 -0.47
CA THR A 67 -6.25 13.78 0.00
C THR A 67 -7.44 13.44 0.91
N TRP A 68 -8.23 12.43 0.54
CA TRP A 68 -9.35 12.00 1.37
C TRP A 68 -8.89 11.40 2.71
N VAL A 69 -7.89 10.54 2.68
CA VAL A 69 -7.35 9.90 3.90
C VAL A 69 -6.70 10.92 4.84
N GLN A 70 -6.10 11.98 4.31
CA GLN A 70 -5.52 13.04 5.12
C GLN A 70 -6.58 13.74 5.98
N HIS A 71 -7.75 14.01 5.40
CA HIS A 71 -8.89 14.66 6.05
C HIS A 71 -10.19 13.94 5.69
N PRO A 72 -10.49 12.80 6.34
CA PRO A 72 -11.69 12.03 6.02
C PRO A 72 -12.96 12.87 6.16
N ASN A 73 -13.77 12.87 5.11
CA ASN A 73 -15.01 13.61 5.05
C ASN A 73 -16.10 12.76 4.36
N ALA A 74 -17.18 12.49 5.08
CA ALA A 74 -18.29 11.68 4.60
C ALA A 74 -18.97 12.25 3.34
N ASP A 75 -19.02 13.59 3.23
CA ASP A 75 -19.75 14.27 2.15
C ASP A 75 -19.08 14.11 0.78
N ILE A 76 -17.78 13.81 0.75
CA ILE A 76 -16.98 13.66 -0.47
C ILE A 76 -16.40 12.25 -0.64
N SER A 77 -16.82 11.29 0.18
CA SER A 77 -16.38 9.90 0.05
C SER A 77 -17.02 9.23 -1.17
N ILE A 78 -16.24 8.44 -1.90
CA ILE A 78 -16.75 7.53 -2.94
C ILE A 78 -17.33 6.22 -2.36
N MET A 79 -17.16 5.99 -1.04
CA MET A 79 -17.55 4.77 -0.34
C MET A 79 -18.50 5.06 0.82
N THR A 80 -19.61 5.74 0.54
CA THR A 80 -20.60 6.13 1.56
C THR A 80 -21.24 4.93 2.26
N ASP A 81 -21.42 3.82 1.55
CA ASP A 81 -21.88 2.54 2.10
C ASP A 81 -20.90 1.96 3.13
N ALA A 82 -19.61 2.07 2.90
CA ALA A 82 -18.58 1.65 3.84
C ALA A 82 -18.59 2.52 5.12
N ILE A 83 -18.80 3.81 5.01
CA ILE A 83 -18.94 4.72 6.16
C ILE A 83 -20.18 4.34 6.99
N THR A 84 -21.28 4.00 6.35
CA THR A 84 -22.49 3.53 7.04
C THR A 84 -22.24 2.23 7.80
N LYS A 85 -21.43 1.34 7.25
CA LYS A 85 -21.14 0.01 7.83
C LYS A 85 -20.05 0.04 8.91
N TYR A 86 -18.97 0.80 8.69
CA TYR A 86 -17.76 0.76 9.50
C TYR A 86 -17.49 2.07 10.25
N GLU A 87 -18.33 3.10 10.08
CA GLU A 87 -18.10 4.47 10.53
C GLU A 87 -17.05 5.21 9.68
N LEU A 88 -16.95 6.52 9.90
CA LEU A 88 -15.98 7.36 9.24
C LEU A 88 -14.56 7.00 9.72
N MET A 89 -13.65 6.82 8.77
CA MET A 89 -12.23 6.63 9.09
C MET A 89 -11.72 7.81 9.94
N PRO A 90 -11.01 7.56 11.05
CA PRO A 90 -10.45 8.63 11.84
C PRO A 90 -9.30 9.33 11.09
N GLU A 91 -9.09 10.61 11.41
CA GLU A 91 -7.91 11.34 10.95
C GLU A 91 -6.66 10.84 11.69
N LEU A 92 -5.68 10.33 10.95
CA LEU A 92 -4.51 9.68 11.51
C LEU A 92 -3.27 10.58 11.64
N GLY A 93 -3.33 11.81 11.08
CA GLY A 93 -2.25 12.80 11.20
C GLY A 93 -1.04 12.56 10.31
N TYR A 94 -1.14 11.72 9.28
CA TYR A 94 -0.07 11.54 8.31
C TYR A 94 0.05 12.74 7.37
N ASP A 95 1.29 13.04 6.98
CA ASP A 95 1.54 14.02 5.92
C ASP A 95 1.12 13.48 4.54
N LEU A 96 0.90 14.42 3.61
CA LEU A 96 0.39 14.08 2.29
C LEU A 96 1.37 13.22 1.48
N ASP A 97 2.68 13.47 1.59
CA ASP A 97 3.69 12.71 0.85
C ASP A 97 3.70 11.23 1.27
N THR A 98 3.60 10.97 2.57
CA THR A 98 3.47 9.61 3.11
C THR A 98 2.21 8.92 2.58
N LEU A 99 1.08 9.62 2.58
CA LEU A 99 -0.18 9.06 2.05
C LEU A 99 -0.16 8.85 0.56
N GLN A 100 0.51 9.70 -0.22
CA GLN A 100 0.71 9.51 -1.66
C GLN A 100 1.55 8.26 -1.94
N ASN A 101 2.61 8.03 -1.18
CA ASN A 101 3.44 6.83 -1.32
C ASN A 101 2.65 5.55 -0.99
N ILE A 102 1.80 5.59 0.03
CA ILE A 102 0.90 4.48 0.37
C ILE A 102 -0.13 4.24 -0.73
N ALA A 103 -0.76 5.30 -1.26
CA ALA A 103 -1.73 5.18 -2.34
C ALA A 103 -1.10 4.64 -3.64
N GLU A 104 0.12 5.03 -3.96
CA GLU A 104 0.88 4.47 -5.07
C GLU A 104 1.10 2.96 -4.91
N TYR A 105 1.52 2.54 -3.74
CA TYR A 105 1.68 1.12 -3.42
C TYR A 105 0.37 0.35 -3.58
N ILE A 106 -0.74 0.91 -3.10
CA ILE A 106 -2.06 0.29 -3.25
C ILE A 106 -2.44 0.19 -4.72
N TYR A 107 -2.15 1.20 -5.53
CA TYR A 107 -2.46 1.17 -6.97
C TYR A 107 -1.67 0.09 -7.71
N ASP A 108 -0.37 -0.04 -7.43
CA ASP A 108 0.56 -0.88 -8.19
C ASP A 108 0.56 -2.35 -7.74
N THR A 109 0.04 -2.65 -6.54
CA THR A 109 0.18 -3.97 -5.94
C THR A 109 -0.94 -4.91 -6.37
N ASP A 110 -0.58 -6.13 -6.76
CA ASP A 110 -1.52 -7.23 -6.98
C ASP A 110 -1.75 -7.98 -5.65
N PHE A 111 -2.71 -7.52 -4.87
CA PHE A 111 -3.02 -8.11 -3.57
C PHE A 111 -3.64 -9.51 -3.64
N GLU A 112 -4.20 -9.90 -4.77
CA GLU A 112 -4.76 -11.24 -4.93
C GLU A 112 -3.67 -12.32 -5.04
N ASN A 113 -2.55 -11.97 -5.66
CA ASN A 113 -1.42 -12.87 -5.91
C ASN A 113 -0.22 -12.62 -4.98
N LEU A 114 -0.34 -11.72 -3.98
CA LEU A 114 0.69 -11.59 -2.97
C LEU A 114 0.84 -12.94 -2.24
N GLN A 115 1.96 -13.61 -2.52
CA GLN A 115 2.42 -14.67 -1.65
C GLN A 115 2.81 -14.02 -0.33
N THR A 116 2.06 -14.32 0.70
CA THR A 116 2.42 -13.93 2.06
C THR A 116 3.74 -14.61 2.39
N ASP A 117 4.85 -13.87 2.25
CA ASP A 117 6.14 -14.33 2.76
C ASP A 117 6.00 -14.42 4.29
N PRO A 118 6.07 -15.63 4.88
CA PRO A 118 5.92 -15.81 6.33
C PRO A 118 7.02 -15.12 7.14
N LYS A 119 8.03 -14.51 6.49
CA LYS A 119 9.14 -13.80 7.13
C LYS A 119 8.88 -12.30 7.36
N ILE A 120 7.75 -11.77 6.89
CA ILE A 120 7.41 -10.34 7.02
C ILE A 120 6.24 -10.10 8.00
N ARG A 121 5.90 -11.10 8.79
CA ARG A 121 4.93 -10.95 9.88
C ARG A 121 5.60 -10.62 11.19
#